data_35dd7e6b9fcfae2c6d57b6bc4ae48c6f
#
_entry.id   35dd7e6b9fcfae2c6d57b6bc4ae48c6f
#
_cell.length_a   1.000
_cell.length_b   1.000
_cell.length_c   1.000
_cell.angle_alpha   90.00
_cell.angle_beta   90.00
_cell.angle_gamma   90.00
#
_symmetry.space_group_name_H-M   'P 1'
#
loop_
_entity.id
_entity.type
_entity.pdbx_description
1 polymer ?
#
loop_
_entity_poly.entity_id
_entity_poly.type
_entity_poly.pdbx_seq_one_letter_code
_entity_poly.pdbx_strand_id
1 'polypeptide(L)'
;LGEERPSDILQEALPNVVAAHVMQSYIGGYGAMVQPVSACATAAVSIEEGWDKIALGKADVVVAGAIDDISIESVVGFGNMNATAEAAAMRAKGISDRHFSRANDRRRGGFVEAEGGGTVILARGSVAARMGLPVAGVVGFVSSYADGAHTSIPAPGLGALGAGRGGRSSRLAKALAALGVEADDIALVSKHDTSTGANDPNESELH
;
A
#
# COMPACT_ATOMS: atom_id res chain seq x y z
N LEU A 1 11.32 31.75 -18.72
CA LEU A 1 12.10 31.11 -17.65
C LEU A 1 13.21 30.32 -18.30
N GLY A 2 14.40 30.93 -18.41
CA GLY A 2 15.60 30.31 -19.00
C GLY A 2 16.45 29.61 -17.95
N GLU A 3 15.87 28.71 -17.18
CA GLU A 3 16.64 27.84 -16.31
C GLU A 3 17.25 26.74 -17.16
N GLU A 4 18.56 26.62 -17.15
CA GLU A 4 19.24 25.46 -17.72
C GLU A 4 18.73 24.22 -17.00
N ARG A 5 18.04 23.35 -17.76
CA ARG A 5 17.61 22.06 -17.22
C ARG A 5 18.85 21.17 -17.07
N PRO A 6 19.00 20.47 -15.93
CA PRO A 6 20.06 19.51 -15.79
C PRO A 6 20.09 18.53 -16.96
N SER A 7 21.28 18.13 -17.39
CA SER A 7 21.45 17.19 -18.51
C SER A 7 20.91 15.79 -18.21
N ASP A 8 20.73 15.49 -16.94
CA ASP A 8 20.29 14.20 -16.38
C ASP A 8 18.80 14.17 -15.97
N ILE A 9 18.02 15.21 -16.32
CA ILE A 9 16.61 15.34 -15.91
C ILE A 9 15.78 14.11 -16.30
N LEU A 10 16.09 13.46 -17.40
CA LEU A 10 15.39 12.25 -17.79
C LEU A 10 15.64 11.10 -16.81
N GLN A 11 16.88 10.94 -16.38
CA GLN A 11 17.26 9.92 -15.42
C GLN A 11 16.61 10.21 -14.07
N GLU A 12 16.63 11.46 -13.63
CA GLU A 12 16.05 11.89 -12.34
C GLU A 12 14.51 11.78 -12.31
N ALA A 13 13.86 11.74 -13.48
CA ALA A 13 12.40 11.56 -13.56
C ALA A 13 11.94 10.08 -13.51
N LEU A 14 12.86 9.13 -13.50
CA LEU A 14 12.49 7.71 -13.44
C LEU A 14 12.03 7.31 -12.03
N PRO A 15 10.96 6.50 -11.92
CA PRO A 15 10.39 6.13 -10.62
C PRO A 15 11.36 5.44 -9.66
N ASN A 16 12.36 4.75 -10.18
CA ASN A 16 13.37 4.04 -9.38
C ASN A 16 14.44 4.96 -8.77
N VAL A 17 14.48 6.23 -9.13
CA VAL A 17 15.55 7.14 -8.71
C VAL A 17 15.54 7.37 -7.21
N VAL A 18 14.38 7.46 -6.59
CA VAL A 18 14.28 7.62 -5.12
C VAL A 18 14.97 6.46 -4.42
N ALA A 19 14.67 5.23 -4.80
CA ALA A 19 15.32 4.04 -4.23
C ALA A 19 16.82 4.00 -4.56
N ALA A 20 17.21 4.45 -5.77
CA ALA A 20 18.61 4.54 -6.17
C ALA A 20 19.40 5.52 -5.31
N HIS A 21 18.84 6.68 -5.00
CA HIS A 21 19.48 7.66 -4.09
C HIS A 21 19.64 7.12 -2.67
N VAL A 22 18.64 6.38 -2.16
CA VAL A 22 18.75 5.70 -0.86
C VAL A 22 19.87 4.66 -0.88
N MET A 23 19.93 3.83 -1.92
CA MET A 23 20.99 2.84 -2.10
C MET A 23 22.37 3.50 -2.16
N GLN A 24 22.52 4.52 -2.97
CA GLN A 24 23.78 5.24 -3.15
C GLN A 24 24.27 5.91 -1.87
N SER A 25 23.35 6.53 -1.13
CA SER A 25 23.68 7.38 0.02
C SER A 25 23.89 6.60 1.30
N TYR A 26 23.20 5.48 1.51
CA TYR A 26 23.14 4.82 2.81
C TYR A 26 23.52 3.34 2.79
N ILE A 27 23.31 2.63 1.69
CA ILE A 27 23.47 1.17 1.64
C ILE A 27 24.71 0.78 0.83
N GLY A 28 25.05 1.54 -0.19
CA GLY A 28 26.08 1.19 -1.15
C GLY A 28 25.58 0.17 -2.19
N GLY A 29 26.46 -0.63 -2.76
CA GLY A 29 26.15 -1.53 -3.88
C GLY A 29 25.66 -2.92 -3.50
N TYR A 30 24.99 -3.11 -2.39
CA TYR A 30 24.53 -4.42 -1.94
C TYR A 30 23.16 -4.81 -2.52
N GLY A 31 23.10 -6.09 -2.98
CA GLY A 31 21.84 -6.73 -3.32
C GLY A 31 21.15 -6.16 -4.54
N ALA A 32 19.88 -6.47 -4.66
CA ALA A 32 19.01 -5.99 -5.72
C ALA A 32 18.13 -4.84 -5.25
N MET A 33 17.92 -3.88 -6.14
CA MET A 33 16.93 -2.83 -5.98
C MET A 33 15.77 -3.10 -6.94
N VAL A 34 14.54 -3.07 -6.43
CA VAL A 34 13.32 -3.28 -7.21
C VAL A 34 12.35 -2.16 -6.88
N GLN A 35 11.72 -1.63 -7.91
CA GLN A 35 10.68 -0.60 -7.77
C GLN A 35 9.34 -1.16 -8.24
N PRO A 36 8.53 -1.78 -7.37
CA PRO A 36 7.18 -2.15 -7.73
C PRO A 36 6.31 -0.90 -7.86
N VAL A 37 5.33 -0.96 -8.75
CA VAL A 37 4.32 0.09 -8.92
C VAL A 37 2.95 -0.58 -8.92
N SER A 38 2.15 -0.31 -7.90
CA SER A 38 0.82 -0.89 -7.69
C SER A 38 -0.15 0.14 -7.09
N ALA A 39 -0.04 1.39 -7.53
CA ALA A 39 -0.81 2.52 -7.02
C ALA A 39 -0.80 2.54 -5.47
N CYS A 40 -1.95 2.68 -4.82
CA CYS A 40 -2.06 2.72 -3.36
C CYS A 40 -1.58 1.44 -2.65
N ALA A 41 -1.47 0.32 -3.35
CA ALA A 41 -0.99 -0.96 -2.80
C ALA A 41 0.53 -1.12 -2.87
N THR A 42 1.29 -0.17 -3.41
CA THR A 42 2.73 -0.30 -3.67
C THR A 42 3.51 -0.69 -2.42
N ALA A 43 3.20 -0.14 -1.25
CA ALA A 43 3.88 -0.50 0.00
C ALA A 43 3.68 -1.99 0.36
N ALA A 44 2.46 -2.50 0.25
CA ALA A 44 2.16 -3.91 0.53
C ALA A 44 2.83 -4.84 -0.49
N VAL A 45 2.82 -4.46 -1.78
CA VAL A 45 3.52 -5.21 -2.84
C VAL A 45 5.03 -5.19 -2.62
N SER A 46 5.62 -4.10 -2.15
CA SER A 46 7.06 -4.07 -1.83
C SER A 46 7.41 -4.99 -0.65
N ILE A 47 6.51 -5.16 0.31
CA ILE A 47 6.67 -6.14 1.39
C ILE A 47 6.59 -7.57 0.84
N GLU A 48 5.65 -7.87 -0.06
CA GLU A 48 5.54 -9.17 -0.74
C GLU A 48 6.82 -9.49 -1.50
N GLU A 49 7.33 -8.56 -2.31
CA GLU A 49 8.60 -8.70 -3.03
C GLU A 49 9.78 -8.97 -2.09
N GLY A 50 9.82 -8.28 -0.96
CA GLY A 50 10.85 -8.49 0.06
C GLY A 50 10.74 -9.87 0.73
N TRP A 51 9.52 -10.29 1.05
CA TRP A 51 9.23 -11.61 1.62
C TRP A 51 9.64 -12.72 0.66
N ASP A 52 9.28 -12.61 -0.62
CA ASP A 52 9.64 -13.57 -1.67
C ASP A 52 11.16 -13.70 -1.82
N LYS A 53 11.90 -12.59 -1.83
CA LYS A 53 13.36 -12.62 -1.90
C LYS A 53 13.98 -13.36 -0.72
N ILE A 54 13.46 -13.18 0.48
CA ILE A 54 13.92 -13.88 1.68
C ILE A 54 13.53 -15.35 1.62
N ALA A 55 12.30 -15.67 1.24
CA ALA A 55 11.82 -17.05 1.13
C ALA A 55 12.61 -17.85 0.09
N LEU A 56 12.93 -17.25 -1.05
CA LEU A 56 13.73 -17.84 -2.11
C LEU A 56 15.24 -17.87 -1.83
N GLY A 57 15.69 -17.38 -0.69
CA GLY A 57 17.11 -17.35 -0.34
C GLY A 57 17.96 -16.34 -1.13
N LYS A 58 17.33 -15.37 -1.80
CA LYS A 58 18.00 -14.33 -2.58
C LYS A 58 18.49 -13.17 -1.72
N ALA A 59 17.90 -12.98 -0.54
CA ALA A 59 18.28 -11.98 0.44
C ALA A 59 18.06 -12.51 1.86
N ASP A 60 18.82 -12.01 2.81
CA ASP A 60 18.62 -12.26 4.24
C ASP A 60 17.93 -11.08 4.94
N VAL A 61 18.10 -9.88 4.40
CA VAL A 61 17.50 -8.63 4.88
C VAL A 61 17.03 -7.82 3.69
N VAL A 62 15.85 -7.23 3.77
CA VAL A 62 15.27 -6.37 2.75
C VAL A 62 14.67 -5.14 3.42
N VAL A 63 14.94 -3.97 2.88
CA VAL A 63 14.21 -2.74 3.21
C VAL A 63 13.07 -2.60 2.22
N ALA A 64 11.84 -2.60 2.71
CA ALA A 64 10.62 -2.54 1.90
C ALA A 64 9.72 -1.40 2.38
N GLY A 65 9.02 -0.76 1.46
CA GLY A 65 8.10 0.33 1.80
C GLY A 65 7.69 1.12 0.57
N ALA A 66 7.06 2.25 0.80
CA ALA A 66 6.72 3.21 -0.23
C ALA A 66 6.65 4.63 0.34
N ILE A 67 6.65 5.58 -0.57
CA ILE A 67 6.40 7.00 -0.29
C ILE A 67 5.34 7.50 -1.25
N ASP A 68 4.65 8.54 -0.85
CA ASP A 68 3.74 9.29 -1.68
C ASP A 68 3.90 10.78 -1.38
N ASP A 69 3.82 11.61 -2.40
CA ASP A 69 3.87 13.05 -2.28
C ASP A 69 2.62 13.70 -2.91
N ILE A 70 2.34 14.93 -2.51
CA ILE A 70 1.26 15.71 -3.11
C ILE A 70 1.81 16.46 -4.30
N SER A 71 1.28 16.15 -5.50
CA SER A 71 1.51 16.93 -6.71
C SER A 71 0.22 17.58 -7.19
N ILE A 72 0.37 18.65 -7.97
CA ILE A 72 -0.79 19.32 -8.59
C ILE A 72 -1.53 18.33 -9.49
N GLU A 73 -0.80 17.49 -10.21
CA GLU A 73 -1.35 16.49 -11.11
C GLU A 73 -2.18 15.45 -10.35
N SER A 74 -1.72 14.99 -9.18
CA SER A 74 -2.47 14.02 -8.36
C SER A 74 -3.75 14.64 -7.83
N VAL A 75 -3.69 15.85 -7.28
CA VAL A 75 -4.87 16.57 -6.75
C VAL A 75 -5.91 16.81 -7.86
N VAL A 76 -5.48 17.32 -9.01
CA VAL A 76 -6.37 17.56 -10.16
C VAL A 76 -6.91 16.25 -10.73
N GLY A 77 -6.06 15.23 -10.84
CA GLY A 77 -6.45 13.92 -11.35
C GLY A 77 -7.52 13.26 -10.48
N PHE A 78 -7.34 13.19 -9.19
CA PHE A 78 -8.32 12.62 -8.25
C PHE A 78 -9.58 13.49 -8.15
N GLY A 79 -9.45 14.82 -8.23
CA GLY A 79 -10.59 15.72 -8.30
C GLY A 79 -11.46 15.44 -9.53
N ASN A 80 -10.86 15.28 -10.70
CA ASN A 80 -11.57 14.93 -11.94
C ASN A 80 -12.24 13.56 -11.91
N MET A 81 -11.71 12.62 -11.11
CA MET A 81 -12.32 11.31 -10.86
C MET A 81 -13.48 11.37 -9.84
N ASN A 82 -13.78 12.52 -9.25
CA ASN A 82 -14.69 12.68 -8.12
C ASN A 82 -14.34 11.77 -6.92
N ALA A 83 -13.04 11.51 -6.72
CA ALA A 83 -12.55 10.68 -5.65
C ALA A 83 -12.28 11.46 -4.36
N THR A 84 -12.06 12.77 -4.48
CA THR A 84 -11.76 13.66 -3.35
C THR A 84 -13.02 14.25 -2.72
N ALA A 85 -12.93 14.56 -1.43
CA ALA A 85 -14.02 15.21 -0.70
C ALA A 85 -14.16 16.67 -1.14
N GLU A 86 -15.27 17.01 -1.78
CA GLU A 86 -15.58 18.38 -2.19
C GLU A 86 -16.02 19.21 -0.96
N ALA A 87 -15.25 20.26 -0.67
CA ALA A 87 -15.37 21.01 0.58
C ALA A 87 -16.76 21.65 0.79
N ALA A 88 -17.34 22.27 -0.27
CA ALA A 88 -18.66 22.89 -0.15
C ALA A 88 -19.76 21.86 0.10
N ALA A 89 -19.69 20.71 -0.60
CA ALA A 89 -20.65 19.63 -0.40
C ALA A 89 -20.56 19.03 1.00
N MET A 90 -19.35 18.87 1.52
CA MET A 90 -19.15 18.32 2.88
C MET A 90 -19.65 19.30 3.95
N ARG A 91 -19.35 20.59 3.81
CA ARG A 91 -19.87 21.63 4.72
C ARG A 91 -21.39 21.74 4.68
N ALA A 92 -22.00 21.59 3.50
CA ALA A 92 -23.45 21.56 3.35
C ALA A 92 -24.12 20.38 4.10
N LYS A 93 -23.38 19.27 4.30
CA LYS A 93 -23.78 18.13 5.14
C LYS A 93 -23.53 18.37 6.64
N GLY A 94 -23.08 19.55 7.03
CA GLY A 94 -22.75 19.89 8.42
C GLY A 94 -21.44 19.23 8.91
N ILE A 95 -20.52 18.89 8.02
CA ILE A 95 -19.25 18.25 8.35
C ILE A 95 -18.16 19.31 8.37
N SER A 96 -17.42 19.40 9.47
CA SER A 96 -16.27 20.30 9.57
C SER A 96 -15.07 19.76 8.81
N ASP A 97 -14.20 20.66 8.34
CA ASP A 97 -13.07 20.36 7.47
C ASP A 97 -12.16 19.24 7.99
N ARG A 98 -11.89 19.24 9.31
CA ARG A 98 -11.08 18.21 9.97
C ARG A 98 -11.67 16.78 9.91
N HIS A 99 -12.93 16.63 9.47
CA HIS A 99 -13.65 15.37 9.43
C HIS A 99 -14.11 15.01 8.01
N PHE A 100 -13.51 15.57 6.96
CA PHE A 100 -13.86 15.26 5.58
C PHE A 100 -13.50 13.83 5.21
N SER A 101 -12.32 13.37 5.60
CA SER A 101 -11.96 11.95 5.51
C SER A 101 -12.71 11.18 6.62
N ARG A 102 -13.60 10.29 6.20
CA ARG A 102 -14.53 9.57 7.10
C ARG A 102 -14.99 8.24 6.52
N ALA A 103 -14.04 7.32 6.39
CA ALA A 103 -14.32 6.00 5.84
C ALA A 103 -15.52 5.32 6.51
N ASN A 104 -16.31 4.60 5.73
CA ASN A 104 -17.50 3.86 6.17
C ASN A 104 -18.65 4.72 6.74
N ASP A 105 -18.52 6.04 6.82
CA ASP A 105 -19.63 6.92 7.21
C ASP A 105 -20.61 7.13 6.03
N ARG A 106 -21.89 7.18 6.31
CA ARG A 106 -22.94 7.40 5.29
C ARG A 106 -22.83 8.75 4.59
N ARG A 107 -22.23 9.75 5.24
CA ARG A 107 -22.05 11.11 4.73
C ARG A 107 -20.69 11.32 4.06
N ARG A 108 -19.88 10.26 3.92
CA ARG A 108 -18.58 10.36 3.25
C ARG A 108 -18.72 10.97 1.86
N GLY A 109 -17.68 11.59 1.37
CA GLY A 109 -17.70 12.25 0.05
C GLY A 109 -16.42 12.13 -0.74
N GLY A 110 -15.51 11.30 -0.31
CA GLY A 110 -14.20 11.12 -0.90
C GLY A 110 -13.08 11.20 0.13
N PHE A 111 -11.86 11.01 -0.30
CA PHE A 111 -10.70 11.16 0.55
C PHE A 111 -10.15 12.60 0.55
N VAL A 112 -9.19 12.84 1.41
CA VAL A 112 -8.35 14.05 1.43
C VAL A 112 -6.93 13.58 1.14
N GLU A 113 -6.33 14.15 0.11
CA GLU A 113 -4.96 13.82 -0.27
C GLU A 113 -3.98 14.21 0.85
N ALA A 114 -2.98 13.39 1.03
CA ALA A 114 -1.90 13.63 1.97
C ALA A 114 -0.60 13.02 1.44
N GLU A 115 0.50 13.56 1.89
CA GLU A 115 1.82 13.00 1.64
C GLU A 115 2.28 12.16 2.84
N GLY A 116 3.16 11.21 2.58
CA GLY A 116 3.73 10.40 3.63
C GLY A 116 4.54 9.25 3.09
N GLY A 117 5.21 8.55 3.97
CA GLY A 117 5.98 7.38 3.61
C GLY A 117 6.33 6.54 4.82
N GLY A 118 6.66 5.30 4.55
CA GLY A 118 7.09 4.38 5.59
C GLY A 118 7.87 3.21 5.02
N THR A 119 8.80 2.71 5.81
CA THR A 119 9.58 1.52 5.48
C THR A 119 9.60 0.54 6.63
N VAL A 120 9.72 -0.72 6.29
CA VAL A 120 9.97 -1.81 7.22
C VAL A 120 11.24 -2.54 6.82
N ILE A 121 11.96 -3.05 7.79
CA ILE A 121 13.10 -3.94 7.56
C ILE A 121 12.62 -5.37 7.77
N LEU A 122 12.59 -6.13 6.70
CA LEU A 122 12.29 -7.56 6.73
C LEU A 122 13.60 -8.33 6.91
N ALA A 123 13.62 -9.30 7.78
CA ALA A 123 14.79 -10.14 7.98
C ALA A 123 14.38 -11.61 8.08
N ARG A 124 15.23 -12.50 7.57
CA ARG A 124 15.12 -13.93 7.83
C ARG A 124 15.15 -14.18 9.33
N GLY A 125 14.22 -14.95 9.88
CA GLY A 125 14.11 -15.17 11.32
C GLY A 125 15.41 -15.65 11.97
N SER A 126 16.15 -16.56 11.33
CA SER A 126 17.44 -17.03 11.82
C SER A 126 18.54 -15.94 11.85
N VAL A 127 18.46 -14.98 10.92
CA VAL A 127 19.38 -13.83 10.90
C VAL A 127 19.00 -12.85 12.00
N ALA A 128 17.72 -12.52 12.13
CA ALA A 128 17.23 -11.66 13.21
C ALA A 128 17.61 -12.20 14.59
N ALA A 129 17.39 -13.49 14.82
CA ALA A 129 17.76 -14.15 16.09
C ALA A 129 19.28 -14.12 16.33
N ARG A 130 20.10 -14.47 15.33
CA ARG A 130 21.56 -14.48 15.45
C ARG A 130 22.15 -13.11 15.73
N MET A 131 21.55 -12.06 15.15
CA MET A 131 22.01 -10.67 15.31
C MET A 131 21.38 -9.97 16.52
N GLY A 132 20.45 -10.60 17.22
CA GLY A 132 19.76 -9.98 18.35
C GLY A 132 18.92 -8.77 17.94
N LEU A 133 18.34 -8.78 16.72
CA LEU A 133 17.55 -7.65 16.23
C LEU A 133 16.22 -7.55 16.98
N PRO A 134 15.74 -6.32 17.26
CA PRO A 134 14.40 -6.14 17.80
C PRO A 134 13.37 -6.58 16.75
N VAL A 135 12.49 -7.51 17.11
CA VAL A 135 11.43 -8.01 16.25
C VAL A 135 10.11 -7.37 16.68
N ALA A 136 9.53 -6.53 15.82
CA ALA A 136 8.24 -5.90 16.06
C ALA A 136 7.06 -6.82 15.71
N GLY A 137 7.27 -7.76 14.80
CA GLY A 137 6.25 -8.72 14.37
C GLY A 137 6.79 -9.71 13.35
N VAL A 138 5.97 -10.66 12.97
CA VAL A 138 6.30 -11.68 11.96
C VAL A 138 5.31 -11.53 10.80
N VAL A 139 5.81 -11.44 9.57
CA VAL A 139 4.96 -11.48 8.38
C VAL A 139 4.54 -12.94 8.15
N GLY A 140 3.33 -13.27 8.56
CA GLY A 140 2.79 -14.61 8.42
C GLY A 140 2.27 -14.91 7.01
N PHE A 141 1.67 -13.90 6.38
CA PHE A 141 1.11 -13.99 5.04
C PHE A 141 1.15 -12.62 4.37
N VAL A 142 1.51 -12.59 3.11
CA VAL A 142 1.37 -11.42 2.24
C VAL A 142 1.10 -11.91 0.83
N SER A 143 0.13 -11.32 0.14
CA SER A 143 -0.15 -11.65 -1.26
C SER A 143 -0.94 -10.53 -1.93
N SER A 144 -0.60 -10.21 -3.14
CA SER A 144 -1.33 -9.29 -4.01
C SER A 144 -2.21 -10.06 -5.00
N TYR A 145 -3.29 -9.42 -5.42
CA TYR A 145 -4.26 -10.00 -6.35
C TYR A 145 -4.70 -8.92 -7.33
N ALA A 146 -4.62 -9.23 -8.63
CA ALA A 146 -5.16 -8.36 -9.65
C ALA A 146 -6.68 -8.57 -9.76
N ASP A 147 -7.45 -7.49 -9.72
CA ASP A 147 -8.90 -7.57 -9.90
C ASP A 147 -9.34 -7.59 -11.36
N GLY A 148 -8.50 -7.14 -12.29
CA GLY A 148 -8.67 -7.32 -13.74
C GLY A 148 -9.85 -6.58 -14.38
N ALA A 149 -10.49 -5.66 -13.64
CA ALA A 149 -11.68 -4.99 -14.11
C ALA A 149 -11.44 -3.54 -14.56
N HIS A 150 -10.54 -2.83 -13.88
CA HIS A 150 -10.20 -1.45 -14.20
C HIS A 150 -8.73 -1.19 -13.88
N THR A 151 -8.14 -0.18 -14.52
CA THR A 151 -6.71 0.14 -14.33
C THR A 151 -6.39 0.72 -12.94
N SER A 152 -7.35 1.35 -12.27
CA SER A 152 -7.14 2.04 -11.00
C SER A 152 -8.32 2.02 -10.02
N ILE A 153 -9.52 1.63 -10.45
CA ILE A 153 -10.70 1.60 -9.57
C ILE A 153 -10.94 0.17 -9.09
N PRO A 154 -11.01 -0.08 -7.76
CA PRO A 154 -11.34 -1.39 -7.23
C PRO A 154 -12.68 -1.88 -7.75
N ALA A 155 -12.75 -3.14 -8.16
CA ALA A 155 -13.96 -3.76 -8.69
C ALA A 155 -14.45 -4.89 -7.77
N PRO A 156 -15.75 -4.99 -7.52
CA PRO A 156 -16.29 -6.06 -6.71
C PRO A 156 -16.14 -7.42 -7.43
N GLY A 157 -15.73 -8.41 -6.69
CA GLY A 157 -15.78 -9.80 -7.14
C GLY A 157 -14.47 -10.40 -7.63
N LEU A 158 -13.46 -9.61 -7.86
CA LEU A 158 -12.14 -10.03 -8.32
C LEU A 158 -11.07 -9.55 -7.36
N GLY A 159 -9.81 -9.90 -7.60
CA GLY A 159 -8.67 -9.44 -6.82
C GLY A 159 -8.74 -9.83 -5.34
N ALA A 160 -8.50 -8.88 -4.46
CA ALA A 160 -8.47 -9.09 -3.02
C ALA A 160 -9.82 -9.61 -2.49
N LEU A 161 -10.95 -9.11 -3.00
CA LEU A 161 -12.28 -9.63 -2.69
C LEU A 161 -12.44 -11.11 -3.08
N GLY A 162 -11.89 -11.49 -4.24
CA GLY A 162 -11.87 -12.89 -4.69
C GLY A 162 -11.06 -13.78 -3.76
N ALA A 163 -10.02 -13.25 -3.12
CA ALA A 163 -9.21 -13.99 -2.14
C ALA A 163 -9.99 -14.32 -0.85
N GLY A 164 -10.90 -13.44 -0.43
CA GLY A 164 -11.75 -13.62 0.76
C GLY A 164 -13.01 -14.42 0.51
N ARG A 165 -13.51 -14.48 -0.72
CA ARG A 165 -14.76 -15.18 -1.05
C ARG A 165 -14.65 -16.69 -0.94
N GLY A 166 -15.74 -17.33 -0.53
CA GLY A 166 -15.84 -18.78 -0.37
C GLY A 166 -15.70 -19.27 1.06
N GLY A 167 -15.77 -18.38 2.02
CA GLY A 167 -15.72 -18.73 3.45
C GLY A 167 -14.46 -19.54 3.78
N ARG A 168 -14.60 -20.68 4.42
CA ARG A 168 -13.47 -21.55 4.80
C ARG A 168 -12.66 -22.11 3.63
N SER A 169 -13.18 -22.08 2.42
CA SER A 169 -12.47 -22.51 1.22
C SER A 169 -11.72 -21.40 0.52
N SER A 170 -11.85 -20.15 0.96
CA SER A 170 -11.15 -18.99 0.41
C SER A 170 -9.63 -19.12 0.56
N ARG A 171 -8.89 -18.38 -0.26
CA ARG A 171 -7.43 -18.34 -0.16
C ARG A 171 -6.98 -17.77 1.18
N LEU A 172 -7.65 -16.71 1.63
CA LEU A 172 -7.36 -16.08 2.92
C LEU A 172 -7.58 -17.06 4.08
N ALA A 173 -8.74 -17.72 4.14
CA ALA A 173 -9.03 -18.70 5.19
C ALA A 173 -8.02 -19.85 5.21
N LYS A 174 -7.62 -20.34 4.03
CA LYS A 174 -6.58 -21.39 3.94
C LYS A 174 -5.22 -20.92 4.42
N ALA A 175 -4.84 -19.67 4.11
CA ALA A 175 -3.58 -19.10 4.60
C ALA A 175 -3.60 -18.95 6.11
N LEU A 176 -4.67 -18.43 6.71
CA LEU A 176 -4.83 -18.32 8.15
C LEU A 176 -4.79 -19.71 8.83
N ALA A 177 -5.52 -20.67 8.30
CA ALA A 177 -5.53 -22.04 8.82
C ALA A 177 -4.14 -22.69 8.77
N ALA A 178 -3.37 -22.45 7.70
CA ALA A 178 -1.99 -22.93 7.60
C ALA A 178 -1.05 -22.32 8.64
N LEU A 179 -1.38 -21.14 9.14
CA LEU A 179 -0.66 -20.47 10.23
C LEU A 179 -1.20 -20.84 11.63
N GLY A 180 -2.28 -21.63 11.70
CA GLY A 180 -2.96 -21.91 12.95
C GLY A 180 -3.67 -20.71 13.57
N VAL A 181 -4.09 -19.77 12.74
CA VAL A 181 -4.79 -18.52 13.14
C VAL A 181 -6.28 -18.67 12.82
N GLU A 182 -7.11 -18.48 13.82
CA GLU A 182 -8.56 -18.39 13.67
C GLU A 182 -9.00 -16.93 13.50
N ALA A 183 -10.23 -16.71 13.02
CA ALA A 183 -10.75 -15.37 12.83
C ALA A 183 -10.79 -14.55 14.14
N ASP A 184 -11.09 -15.22 15.25
CA ASP A 184 -11.16 -14.60 16.58
C ASP A 184 -9.79 -14.22 17.16
N ASP A 185 -8.70 -14.72 16.58
CA ASP A 185 -7.33 -14.33 16.95
C ASP A 185 -6.92 -12.98 16.33
N ILE A 186 -7.70 -12.46 15.37
CA ILE A 186 -7.40 -11.20 14.67
C ILE A 186 -7.83 -10.02 15.52
N ALA A 187 -6.88 -9.36 16.14
CA ALA A 187 -7.14 -8.22 17.00
C ALA A 187 -7.40 -6.91 16.25
N LEU A 188 -6.89 -6.77 15.03
CA LEU A 188 -7.00 -5.53 14.24
C LEU A 188 -7.01 -5.84 12.75
N VAL A 189 -7.94 -5.22 12.04
CA VAL A 189 -7.96 -5.14 10.58
C VAL A 189 -7.72 -3.70 10.16
N SER A 190 -6.57 -3.43 9.55
CA SER A 190 -6.27 -2.13 8.95
C SER A 190 -6.60 -2.17 7.48
N LYS A 191 -7.55 -1.36 7.05
CA LYS A 191 -8.08 -1.34 5.69
C LYS A 191 -7.53 -0.16 4.90
N HIS A 192 -7.78 -0.16 3.61
CA HIS A 192 -7.48 0.98 2.75
C HIS A 192 -8.35 2.19 3.09
N ASP A 193 -9.65 1.99 3.31
CA ASP A 193 -10.60 2.95 3.89
C ASP A 193 -10.53 4.36 3.27
N THR A 194 -10.72 4.46 1.97
CA THR A 194 -10.53 5.71 1.22
C THR A 194 -11.62 6.76 1.46
N SER A 195 -12.65 6.47 2.22
CA SER A 195 -13.79 7.39 2.38
C SER A 195 -14.59 7.61 1.09
N THR A 196 -14.43 6.74 0.09
CA THR A 196 -15.13 6.82 -1.19
C THR A 196 -16.32 5.87 -1.24
N GLY A 197 -17.30 6.21 -2.10
CA GLY A 197 -18.43 5.33 -2.39
C GLY A 197 -18.03 4.08 -3.20
N ALA A 198 -16.92 4.12 -3.90
CA ALA A 198 -16.44 3.01 -4.72
C ALA A 198 -15.68 1.95 -3.90
N ASN A 199 -14.79 2.38 -3.02
CA ASN A 199 -13.89 1.45 -2.31
C ASN A 199 -14.47 0.90 -1.00
N ASP A 200 -15.03 1.76 -0.13
CA ASP A 200 -15.43 1.34 1.21
C ASP A 200 -16.43 0.17 1.24
N PRO A 201 -17.45 0.10 0.34
CA PRO A 201 -18.33 -1.06 0.30
C PRO A 201 -17.60 -2.35 -0.11
N ASN A 202 -16.65 -2.25 -1.05
CA ASN A 202 -15.89 -3.40 -1.51
C ASN A 202 -15.01 -3.96 -0.39
N GLU A 203 -14.33 -3.10 0.36
CA GLU A 203 -13.54 -3.55 1.51
C GLU A 203 -14.41 -4.14 2.61
N SER A 204 -15.58 -3.55 2.87
CA SER A 204 -16.52 -4.08 3.86
C SER A 204 -17.07 -5.46 3.49
N GLU A 205 -17.10 -5.82 2.20
CA GLU A 205 -17.47 -7.16 1.74
C GLU A 205 -16.36 -8.21 1.98
N LEU A 206 -15.09 -7.76 2.01
CA LEU A 206 -13.95 -8.64 2.22
C LEU A 206 -13.88 -9.18 3.67
N HIS A 207 -14.32 -8.39 4.62
CA HIS A 207 -14.22 -8.62 6.07
C HIS A 207 -15.56 -9.03 6.68
#